data_6cf276403fe45247a101efe0730fc8d1
#
_entry.id   6cf276403fe45247a101efe0730fc8d1
#
_cell.length_a   1.000
_cell.length_b   1.000
_cell.length_c   1.000
_cell.angle_alpha   90.00
_cell.angle_beta   90.00
_cell.angle_gamma   90.00
#
_symmetry.space_group_name_H-M   'P 1'
#
loop_
_entity.id
_entity.type
_entity.pdbx_description
1 polymer ?
#
loop_
_entity_poly.entity_id
_entity_poly.type
_entity_poly.pdbx_seq_one_letter_code
_entity_poly.pdbx_strand_id
1 'polypeptide(L)'
;MTKPVCVVVGIGPQNGASFARRFASEGYAIALLSRKTEYSSNLAAEIDSAKVYACDVTVPSAIETAFAAVRADMGEIDVLVYNAGSGVWGNIEELSAHDFEQSWRINTMGAFLVSKEVIPSMKKKKTGSIIFIGATASLRGKPFTTAFAPAKASQRSLAQAMARQLWPSGIHVSLIIIDGGVKSLDSDANVEAPETLDPDDIATTAYFLSQQPRSAWSFEVDVRPSQESW
;
A
#
# COMPACT_ATOMS: atom_id res chain seq x y z
N MET A 1 9.42 25.72 -4.98
CA MET A 1 9.97 24.37 -4.72
C MET A 1 9.02 23.38 -5.33
N THR A 2 9.52 22.33 -6.00
CA THR A 2 8.68 21.23 -6.48
C THR A 2 8.14 20.45 -5.29
N LYS A 3 6.86 20.07 -5.32
CA LYS A 3 6.26 19.23 -4.25
C LYS A 3 6.94 17.86 -4.24
N PRO A 4 7.14 17.22 -3.07
CA PRO A 4 7.55 15.82 -3.01
C PRO A 4 6.47 14.92 -3.61
N VAL A 5 6.84 13.80 -4.20
CA VAL A 5 5.92 12.89 -4.90
C VAL A 5 5.62 11.66 -4.05
N CYS A 6 4.34 11.42 -3.80
CA CYS A 6 3.84 10.18 -3.21
C CYS A 6 3.08 9.36 -4.24
N VAL A 7 3.51 8.13 -4.45
CA VAL A 7 2.79 7.15 -5.27
C VAL A 7 1.97 6.24 -4.38
N VAL A 8 0.66 6.18 -4.63
CA VAL A 8 -0.26 5.24 -3.96
C VAL A 8 -0.70 4.18 -4.96
N VAL A 9 -0.29 2.95 -4.75
CA VAL A 9 -0.63 1.80 -5.59
C VAL A 9 -1.79 1.03 -4.97
N GLY A 10 -2.89 0.90 -5.71
CA GLY A 10 -4.12 0.27 -5.21
C GLY A 10 -5.11 1.29 -4.65
N ILE A 11 -5.52 2.23 -5.52
CA ILE A 11 -6.56 3.20 -5.19
C ILE A 11 -7.93 2.54 -5.17
N GLY A 12 -8.66 2.79 -4.12
CA GLY A 12 -10.06 2.41 -3.88
C GLY A 12 -10.68 3.31 -2.82
N PRO A 13 -11.98 3.15 -2.53
CA PRO A 13 -12.75 4.09 -1.70
C PRO A 13 -12.41 4.05 -0.19
N GLN A 14 -11.58 3.13 0.25
CA GLN A 14 -11.12 3.01 1.63
C GLN A 14 -9.67 3.53 1.76
N ASN A 15 -8.75 2.69 2.24
CA ASN A 15 -7.35 3.03 2.52
C ASN A 15 -6.66 3.79 1.38
N GLY A 16 -6.87 3.37 0.12
CA GLY A 16 -6.21 4.02 -1.03
C GLY A 16 -6.56 5.50 -1.15
N ALA A 17 -7.83 5.86 -0.97
CA ALA A 17 -8.28 7.26 -0.99
C ALA A 17 -7.76 8.04 0.22
N SER A 18 -7.80 7.44 1.41
CA SER A 18 -7.32 8.06 2.64
C SER A 18 -5.81 8.33 2.60
N PHE A 19 -5.00 7.40 2.08
CA PHE A 19 -3.58 7.67 1.84
C PHE A 19 -3.39 8.85 0.89
N ALA A 20 -4.11 8.88 -0.23
CA ALA A 20 -3.99 9.96 -1.20
C ALA A 20 -4.33 11.32 -0.60
N ARG A 21 -5.47 11.42 0.10
CA ARG A 21 -5.91 12.67 0.78
C ARG A 21 -4.93 13.10 1.87
N ARG A 22 -4.46 12.15 2.69
CA ARG A 22 -3.53 12.45 3.78
C ARG A 22 -2.23 13.02 3.25
N PHE A 23 -1.56 12.34 2.32
CA PHE A 23 -0.29 12.86 1.77
C PHE A 23 -0.49 14.15 0.98
N ALA A 24 -1.63 14.35 0.30
CA ALA A 24 -1.93 15.60 -0.37
C ALA A 24 -2.08 16.78 0.61
N SER A 25 -2.76 16.59 1.74
CA SER A 25 -2.91 17.60 2.79
C SER A 25 -1.58 17.99 3.43
N GLU A 26 -0.59 17.13 3.36
CA GLU A 26 0.78 17.36 3.83
C GLU A 26 1.72 17.93 2.74
N GLY A 27 1.15 18.33 1.59
CA GLY A 27 1.87 19.06 0.55
C GLY A 27 2.51 18.19 -0.53
N TYR A 28 2.23 16.90 -0.58
CA TYR A 28 2.73 16.01 -1.63
C TYR A 28 1.92 16.17 -2.94
N ALA A 29 2.59 15.95 -4.06
CA ALA A 29 1.95 15.63 -5.31
C ALA A 29 1.66 14.12 -5.34
N ILE A 30 0.45 13.71 -5.74
CA ILE A 30 -0.05 12.34 -5.58
C ILE A 30 -0.20 11.65 -6.93
N ALA A 31 0.50 10.53 -7.12
CA ALA A 31 0.26 9.62 -8.23
C ALA A 31 -0.70 8.51 -7.79
N LEU A 32 -1.88 8.47 -8.41
CA LEU A 32 -2.96 7.52 -8.11
C LEU A 32 -2.89 6.34 -9.07
N LEU A 33 -2.43 5.18 -8.62
CA LEU A 33 -2.27 3.98 -9.45
C LEU A 33 -3.37 2.95 -9.16
N SER A 34 -4.13 2.59 -10.20
CA SER A 34 -5.19 1.56 -10.12
C SER A 34 -5.42 0.90 -11.48
N ARG A 35 -5.99 -0.30 -11.48
CA ARG A 35 -6.36 -1.02 -12.72
C ARG A 35 -7.52 -0.34 -13.45
N LYS A 36 -8.56 0.03 -12.68
CA LYS A 36 -9.73 0.78 -13.17
C LYS A 36 -9.59 2.21 -12.68
N THR A 37 -9.62 3.17 -13.60
CA THR A 37 -9.29 4.57 -13.31
C THR A 37 -10.49 5.44 -12.98
N GLU A 38 -11.71 4.93 -13.08
CA GLU A 38 -12.94 5.71 -12.86
C GLU A 38 -12.95 6.34 -11.45
N TYR A 39 -12.80 5.52 -10.40
CA TYR A 39 -12.75 6.02 -9.03
C TYR A 39 -11.54 6.95 -8.80
N SER A 40 -10.37 6.59 -9.33
CA SER A 40 -9.17 7.42 -9.20
C SER A 40 -9.31 8.76 -9.88
N SER A 41 -10.05 8.84 -11.00
CA SER A 41 -10.32 10.09 -11.73
C SER A 41 -11.24 11.01 -10.91
N ASN A 42 -12.26 10.45 -10.27
CA ASN A 42 -13.13 11.22 -9.37
C ASN A 42 -12.33 11.74 -8.18
N LEU A 43 -11.50 10.90 -7.55
CA LEU A 43 -10.64 11.30 -6.46
C LEU A 43 -9.62 12.38 -6.87
N ALA A 44 -9.07 12.30 -8.08
CA ALA A 44 -8.14 13.30 -8.59
C ALA A 44 -8.82 14.68 -8.79
N ALA A 45 -10.10 14.72 -9.07
CA ALA A 45 -10.85 15.98 -9.17
C ALA A 45 -11.02 16.67 -7.79
N GLU A 46 -10.88 15.94 -6.69
CA GLU A 46 -10.93 16.46 -5.31
C GLU A 46 -9.54 16.93 -4.82
N ILE A 47 -8.47 16.50 -5.45
CA ILE A 47 -7.09 16.72 -5.01
C ILE A 47 -6.29 17.44 -6.10
N ASP A 48 -6.11 18.74 -6.00
CA ASP A 48 -5.46 19.58 -7.02
C ASP A 48 -4.08 19.08 -7.49
N SER A 49 -3.36 18.36 -6.63
CA SER A 49 -2.00 17.86 -6.91
C SER A 49 -1.96 16.39 -7.30
N ALA A 50 -3.11 15.78 -7.63
CA ALA A 50 -3.18 14.36 -7.98
C ALA A 50 -3.23 14.13 -9.49
N LYS A 51 -2.59 13.05 -9.96
CA LYS A 51 -2.68 12.53 -11.32
C LYS A 51 -2.97 11.03 -11.30
N VAL A 52 -3.68 10.55 -12.31
CA VAL A 52 -4.15 9.17 -12.42
C VAL A 52 -3.31 8.40 -13.44
N TYR A 53 -2.92 7.20 -13.08
CA TYR A 53 -2.15 6.29 -13.94
C TYR A 53 -2.78 4.89 -13.89
N ALA A 54 -3.15 4.36 -15.06
CA ALA A 54 -3.61 2.98 -15.17
C ALA A 54 -2.42 2.04 -14.90
N CYS A 55 -2.57 1.14 -13.93
CA CYS A 55 -1.52 0.20 -13.57
C CYS A 55 -2.13 -1.10 -13.04
N ASP A 56 -1.92 -2.19 -13.76
CA ASP A 56 -2.14 -3.54 -13.25
C ASP A 56 -0.83 -4.08 -12.69
N VAL A 57 -0.77 -4.27 -11.39
CA VAL A 57 0.44 -4.75 -10.68
C VAL A 57 0.82 -6.20 -11.00
N THR A 58 -0.04 -6.93 -11.71
CA THR A 58 0.25 -8.29 -12.21
C THR A 58 0.94 -8.30 -13.56
N VAL A 59 1.02 -7.14 -14.24
CA VAL A 59 1.60 -6.97 -15.58
C VAL A 59 2.85 -6.11 -15.50
N PRO A 60 4.07 -6.69 -15.64
CA PRO A 60 5.33 -5.94 -15.49
C PRO A 60 5.42 -4.70 -16.38
N SER A 61 5.05 -4.81 -17.66
CA SER A 61 5.09 -3.68 -18.60
C SER A 61 4.12 -2.55 -18.25
N ALA A 62 2.98 -2.86 -17.62
CA ALA A 62 2.05 -1.84 -17.13
C ALA A 62 2.65 -1.05 -15.95
N ILE A 63 3.41 -1.72 -15.09
CA ILE A 63 4.14 -1.07 -13.99
C ILE A 63 5.21 -0.14 -14.56
N GLU A 64 6.09 -0.65 -15.45
CA GLU A 64 7.16 0.14 -16.08
C GLU A 64 6.60 1.39 -16.77
N THR A 65 5.53 1.23 -17.56
CA THR A 65 4.87 2.34 -18.27
C THR A 65 4.31 3.38 -17.29
N ALA A 66 3.57 2.94 -16.26
CA ALA A 66 2.98 3.83 -15.28
C ALA A 66 4.03 4.63 -14.50
N PHE A 67 5.09 3.95 -14.03
CA PHE A 67 6.15 4.62 -13.28
C PHE A 67 7.02 5.54 -14.13
N ALA A 68 7.23 5.20 -15.42
CA ALA A 68 7.88 6.11 -16.37
C ALA A 68 7.05 7.39 -16.57
N ALA A 69 5.73 7.25 -16.72
CA ALA A 69 4.82 8.40 -16.84
C ALA A 69 4.79 9.25 -15.55
N VAL A 70 4.75 8.62 -14.37
CA VAL A 70 4.85 9.35 -13.09
C VAL A 70 6.13 10.19 -13.03
N ARG A 71 7.28 9.59 -13.35
CA ARG A 71 8.56 10.31 -13.34
C ARG A 71 8.59 11.47 -14.34
N ALA A 72 8.02 11.29 -15.53
CA ALA A 72 7.98 12.34 -16.55
C ALA A 72 7.07 13.51 -16.16
N ASP A 73 5.93 13.22 -15.54
CA ASP A 73 4.90 14.19 -15.22
C ASP A 73 5.08 14.90 -13.88
N MET A 74 5.65 14.22 -12.90
CA MET A 74 5.66 14.66 -11.50
C MET A 74 7.07 14.72 -10.90
N GLY A 75 8.04 14.04 -11.50
CA GLY A 75 9.41 13.95 -11.00
C GLY A 75 9.69 12.67 -10.21
N GLU A 76 10.82 12.67 -9.50
CA GLU A 76 11.30 11.52 -8.76
C GLU A 76 10.47 11.25 -7.50
N ILE A 77 10.15 9.99 -7.29
CA ILE A 77 9.26 9.53 -6.21
C ILE A 77 9.98 9.58 -4.87
N ASP A 78 9.33 10.16 -3.86
CA ASP A 78 9.84 10.28 -2.49
C ASP A 78 9.18 9.26 -1.54
N VAL A 79 7.90 8.96 -1.77
CA VAL A 79 7.14 7.99 -0.97
C VAL A 79 6.39 7.02 -1.90
N LEU A 80 6.49 5.74 -1.57
CA LEU A 80 5.68 4.67 -2.17
C LEU A 80 4.79 4.06 -1.09
N VAL A 81 3.48 4.08 -1.28
CA VAL A 81 2.51 3.32 -0.48
C VAL A 81 1.97 2.17 -1.33
N TYR A 82 2.34 0.94 -0.98
CA TYR A 82 1.83 -0.25 -1.64
C TYR A 82 0.61 -0.80 -0.91
N ASN A 83 -0.57 -0.40 -1.37
CA ASN A 83 -1.88 -0.79 -0.82
C ASN A 83 -2.62 -1.81 -1.71
N ALA A 84 -2.14 -2.09 -2.92
CA ALA A 84 -2.76 -3.09 -3.77
C ALA A 84 -2.78 -4.46 -3.07
N GLY A 85 -3.94 -5.06 -3.02
CA GLY A 85 -4.18 -6.34 -2.37
C GLY A 85 -5.28 -7.13 -3.05
N SER A 86 -5.27 -8.43 -2.83
CA SER A 86 -6.32 -9.35 -3.24
C SER A 86 -6.84 -10.08 -2.01
N GLY A 87 -8.13 -10.06 -1.80
CA GLY A 87 -8.82 -10.79 -0.75
C GLY A 87 -9.55 -12.01 -1.34
N VAL A 88 -8.83 -12.93 -2.01
CA VAL A 88 -9.42 -14.19 -2.41
C VAL A 88 -9.55 -15.07 -1.17
N TRP A 89 -10.80 -15.29 -0.75
CA TRP A 89 -11.15 -16.04 0.45
C TRP A 89 -11.66 -17.42 0.06
N GLY A 90 -11.24 -18.45 0.78
CA GLY A 90 -11.64 -19.83 0.61
C GLY A 90 -10.68 -20.79 1.31
N ASN A 91 -11.15 -22.00 1.53
CA ASN A 91 -10.34 -23.08 2.10
C ASN A 91 -9.54 -23.82 1.00
N ILE A 92 -8.71 -24.78 1.41
CA ILE A 92 -7.81 -25.52 0.49
C ILE A 92 -8.55 -26.35 -0.57
N GLU A 93 -9.80 -26.73 -0.30
CA GLU A 93 -10.61 -27.54 -1.21
C GLU A 93 -11.39 -26.70 -2.22
N GLU A 94 -11.66 -25.43 -1.89
CA GLU A 94 -12.45 -24.49 -2.69
C GLU A 94 -11.61 -23.69 -3.67
N LEU A 95 -10.38 -23.36 -3.29
CA LEU A 95 -9.53 -22.46 -4.08
C LEU A 95 -8.83 -23.19 -5.23
N SER A 96 -8.88 -22.59 -6.41
CA SER A 96 -8.10 -23.05 -7.55
C SER A 96 -6.62 -22.64 -7.44
N ALA A 97 -5.75 -23.32 -8.17
CA ALA A 97 -4.34 -22.91 -8.32
C ALA A 97 -4.22 -21.48 -8.90
N HIS A 98 -5.16 -21.08 -9.78
CA HIS A 98 -5.22 -19.75 -10.33
C HIS A 98 -5.50 -18.70 -9.23
N ASP A 99 -6.46 -18.94 -8.33
CA ASP A 99 -6.78 -18.02 -7.23
C ASP A 99 -5.58 -17.83 -6.30
N PHE A 100 -4.90 -18.92 -5.98
CA PHE A 100 -3.69 -18.90 -5.17
C PHE A 100 -2.56 -18.09 -5.84
N GLU A 101 -2.31 -18.34 -7.13
CA GLU A 101 -1.30 -17.61 -7.91
C GLU A 101 -1.65 -16.13 -8.03
N GLN A 102 -2.90 -15.78 -8.33
CA GLN A 102 -3.34 -14.39 -8.46
C GLN A 102 -3.19 -13.63 -7.13
N SER A 103 -3.53 -14.25 -6.02
CA SER A 103 -3.32 -13.65 -4.71
C SER A 103 -1.84 -13.34 -4.47
N TRP A 104 -0.94 -14.27 -4.77
CA TRP A 104 0.50 -14.07 -4.66
C TRP A 104 1.02 -13.01 -5.66
N ARG A 105 0.54 -13.04 -6.92
CA ARG A 105 0.93 -12.06 -7.94
C ARG A 105 0.60 -10.64 -7.51
N ILE A 106 -0.59 -10.40 -6.97
CA ILE A 106 -1.00 -9.07 -6.55
C ILE A 106 -0.27 -8.65 -5.28
N ASN A 107 -0.30 -9.46 -4.23
CA ASN A 107 0.22 -9.05 -2.92
C ASN A 107 1.76 -9.03 -2.85
N THR A 108 2.43 -9.98 -3.51
CA THR A 108 3.89 -10.18 -3.38
C THR A 108 4.67 -9.76 -4.62
N MET A 109 4.36 -10.34 -5.78
CA MET A 109 5.11 -10.04 -7.00
C MET A 109 4.93 -8.59 -7.42
N GLY A 110 3.71 -8.06 -7.37
CA GLY A 110 3.44 -6.64 -7.65
C GLY A 110 4.20 -5.71 -6.70
N ALA A 111 4.22 -6.03 -5.40
CA ALA A 111 4.99 -5.29 -4.41
C ALA A 111 6.49 -5.26 -4.73
N PHE A 112 7.05 -6.41 -5.13
CA PHE A 112 8.44 -6.54 -5.56
C PHE A 112 8.73 -5.70 -6.81
N LEU A 113 7.92 -5.82 -7.86
CA LEU A 113 8.14 -5.11 -9.13
C LEU A 113 8.02 -3.59 -8.96
N VAL A 114 6.99 -3.13 -8.28
CA VAL A 114 6.77 -1.70 -8.00
C VAL A 114 7.92 -1.11 -7.17
N SER A 115 8.43 -1.86 -6.21
CA SER A 115 9.58 -1.42 -5.41
C SER A 115 10.84 -1.22 -6.26
N LYS A 116 11.06 -2.07 -7.26
CA LYS A 116 12.19 -1.91 -8.20
C LYS A 116 12.17 -0.60 -8.96
N GLU A 117 10.99 -0.05 -9.23
CA GLU A 117 10.84 1.22 -9.95
C GLU A 117 11.31 2.43 -9.15
N VAL A 118 11.21 2.40 -7.82
CA VAL A 118 11.54 3.55 -6.98
C VAL A 118 12.93 3.48 -6.34
N ILE A 119 13.45 2.29 -6.11
CA ILE A 119 14.73 2.07 -5.41
C ILE A 119 15.93 2.79 -6.06
N PRO A 120 16.13 2.78 -7.40
CA PRO A 120 17.32 3.41 -7.99
C PRO A 120 17.42 4.90 -7.71
N SER A 121 16.33 5.64 -7.86
CA SER A 121 16.31 7.08 -7.59
C SER A 121 16.43 7.39 -6.09
N MET A 122 15.74 6.64 -5.23
CA MET A 122 15.84 6.77 -3.78
C MET A 122 17.27 6.50 -3.28
N LYS A 123 17.97 5.49 -3.83
CA LYS A 123 19.38 5.23 -3.52
C LYS A 123 20.29 6.40 -3.94
N LYS A 124 20.06 6.97 -5.12
CA LYS A 124 20.81 8.14 -5.61
C LYS A 124 20.61 9.34 -4.70
N LYS A 125 19.39 9.59 -4.25
CA LYS A 125 19.04 10.68 -3.32
C LYS A 125 19.44 10.37 -1.87
N LYS A 126 19.72 9.11 -1.52
CA LYS A 126 19.93 8.60 -0.16
C LYS A 126 18.75 8.91 0.78
N THR A 127 17.55 8.96 0.24
CA THR A 127 16.32 9.23 0.96
C THR A 127 15.13 8.64 0.21
N GLY A 128 14.09 8.27 0.94
CA GLY A 128 12.82 7.74 0.42
C GLY A 128 12.12 6.89 1.46
N SER A 129 10.82 6.69 1.27
CA SER A 129 10.01 5.82 2.13
C SER A 129 9.18 4.85 1.29
N ILE A 130 9.20 3.56 1.66
CA ILE A 130 8.41 2.50 1.06
C ILE A 130 7.56 1.86 2.15
N ILE A 131 6.24 2.00 2.04
CA ILE A 131 5.29 1.54 3.04
C ILE A 131 4.42 0.45 2.42
N PHE A 132 4.48 -0.74 2.99
CA PHE A 132 3.61 -1.86 2.61
C PHE A 132 2.40 -1.93 3.53
N ILE A 133 1.23 -2.17 2.94
CA ILE A 133 0.01 -2.41 3.70
C ILE A 133 -0.18 -3.91 3.84
N GLY A 134 0.12 -4.40 5.03
CA GLY A 134 0.02 -5.77 5.46
C GLY A 134 -1.34 -6.10 6.06
N ALA A 135 -1.45 -7.28 6.64
CA ALA A 135 -2.63 -7.76 7.35
C ALA A 135 -2.20 -8.79 8.40
N THR A 136 -3.02 -9.00 9.43
CA THR A 136 -2.83 -10.07 10.43
C THR A 136 -2.64 -11.44 9.80
N ALA A 137 -3.25 -11.67 8.63
CA ALA A 137 -3.06 -12.87 7.84
C ALA A 137 -1.58 -13.15 7.47
N SER A 138 -0.71 -12.13 7.51
CA SER A 138 0.73 -12.32 7.32
C SER A 138 1.44 -12.99 8.50
N LEU A 139 0.79 -13.02 9.66
CA LEU A 139 1.31 -13.57 10.92
C LEU A 139 0.69 -14.94 11.23
N ARG A 140 -0.58 -15.12 10.85
CA ARG A 140 -1.34 -16.35 11.12
C ARG A 140 -2.37 -16.61 10.02
N GLY A 141 -2.37 -17.81 9.45
CA GLY A 141 -3.41 -18.27 8.53
C GLY A 141 -4.67 -18.72 9.27
N LYS A 142 -5.82 -18.51 8.65
CA LYS A 142 -7.11 -19.08 9.08
C LYS A 142 -7.62 -20.03 7.98
N PRO A 143 -8.53 -20.96 8.27
CA PRO A 143 -9.00 -21.97 7.28
C PRO A 143 -9.46 -21.36 5.94
N PHE A 144 -10.04 -20.16 5.98
CA PHE A 144 -10.57 -19.46 4.80
C PHE A 144 -9.59 -18.46 4.18
N THR A 145 -8.35 -18.39 4.65
CA THR A 145 -7.31 -17.45 4.13
C THR A 145 -6.22 -18.18 3.35
N THR A 146 -6.51 -19.34 2.78
CA THR A 146 -5.51 -20.24 2.16
C THR A 146 -4.68 -19.58 1.06
N ALA A 147 -5.25 -18.71 0.23
CA ALA A 147 -4.49 -17.95 -0.76
C ALA A 147 -3.95 -16.63 -0.19
N PHE A 148 -4.73 -15.94 0.63
CA PHE A 148 -4.42 -14.59 1.11
C PHE A 148 -3.29 -14.59 2.15
N ALA A 149 -3.33 -15.49 3.14
CA ALA A 149 -2.34 -15.51 4.21
C ALA A 149 -0.91 -15.81 3.72
N PRO A 150 -0.67 -16.85 2.88
CA PRO A 150 0.66 -17.08 2.31
C PRO A 150 1.16 -15.89 1.47
N ALA A 151 0.28 -15.23 0.70
CA ALA A 151 0.64 -14.08 -0.10
C ALA A 151 1.05 -12.88 0.79
N LYS A 152 0.31 -12.61 1.87
CA LYS A 152 0.64 -11.55 2.83
C LYS A 152 1.88 -11.89 3.68
N ALA A 153 2.09 -13.15 4.04
CA ALA A 153 3.31 -13.60 4.71
C ALA A 153 4.54 -13.41 3.82
N SER A 154 4.43 -13.74 2.54
CA SER A 154 5.46 -13.52 1.51
C SER A 154 5.76 -12.02 1.34
N GLN A 155 4.74 -11.15 1.28
CA GLN A 155 4.91 -9.69 1.24
C GLN A 155 5.66 -9.17 2.49
N ARG A 156 5.29 -9.66 3.67
CA ARG A 156 5.96 -9.30 4.94
C ARG A 156 7.44 -9.70 4.93
N SER A 157 7.74 -10.93 4.48
CA SER A 157 9.13 -11.41 4.36
C SER A 157 9.94 -10.59 3.34
N LEU A 158 9.33 -10.21 2.21
CA LEU A 158 9.93 -9.29 1.23
C LEU A 158 10.26 -7.94 1.86
N ALA A 159 9.32 -7.33 2.58
CA ALA A 159 9.53 -6.06 3.26
C ALA A 159 10.68 -6.13 4.28
N GLN A 160 10.79 -7.24 5.05
CA GLN A 160 11.89 -7.46 5.98
C GLN A 160 13.27 -7.53 5.29
N ALA A 161 13.35 -8.26 4.17
CA ALA A 161 14.58 -8.35 3.39
C ALA A 161 14.98 -6.98 2.83
N MET A 162 14.01 -6.24 2.30
CA MET A 162 14.22 -4.89 1.78
C MET A 162 14.63 -3.90 2.88
N ALA A 163 14.03 -3.93 4.05
CA ALA A 163 14.40 -3.07 5.17
C ALA A 163 15.87 -3.27 5.54
N ARG A 164 16.32 -4.51 5.73
CA ARG A 164 17.72 -4.82 6.04
C ARG A 164 18.71 -4.33 4.98
N GLN A 165 18.31 -4.40 3.71
CA GLN A 165 19.16 -3.99 2.58
C GLN A 165 19.18 -2.46 2.40
N LEU A 166 18.05 -1.78 2.58
CA LEU A 166 17.85 -0.41 2.09
C LEU A 166 17.99 0.65 3.19
N TRP A 167 17.75 0.31 4.47
CA TRP A 167 17.95 1.24 5.57
C TRP A 167 19.37 1.83 5.60
N PRO A 168 20.45 1.05 5.46
CA PRO A 168 21.79 1.61 5.37
C PRO A 168 21.97 2.60 4.21
N SER A 169 21.18 2.44 3.14
CA SER A 169 21.19 3.37 2.00
C SER A 169 20.29 4.60 2.19
N GLY A 170 19.67 4.74 3.36
CA GLY A 170 18.82 5.90 3.69
C GLY A 170 17.38 5.78 3.18
N ILE A 171 16.91 4.60 2.84
CA ILE A 171 15.53 4.35 2.39
C ILE A 171 14.79 3.63 3.51
N HIS A 172 13.74 4.26 4.03
CA HIS A 172 12.91 3.69 5.08
C HIS A 172 11.89 2.72 4.46
N VAL A 173 12.01 1.45 4.76
CA VAL A 173 11.02 0.42 4.40
C VAL A 173 10.28 0.03 5.65
N SER A 174 8.95 0.13 5.62
CA SER A 174 8.06 -0.20 6.72
C SER A 174 6.84 -0.99 6.29
N LEU A 175 6.20 -1.65 7.24
CA LEU A 175 5.01 -2.47 7.05
C LEU A 175 3.96 -2.11 8.11
N ILE A 176 2.73 -1.82 7.68
CA ILE A 176 1.59 -1.65 8.58
C ILE A 176 0.79 -2.95 8.57
N ILE A 177 0.67 -3.60 9.71
CA ILE A 177 -0.21 -4.77 9.90
C ILE A 177 -1.59 -4.26 10.30
N ILE A 178 -2.56 -4.42 9.42
CA ILE A 178 -3.96 -4.12 9.71
C ILE A 178 -4.59 -5.36 10.37
N ASP A 179 -4.97 -5.23 11.63
CA ASP A 179 -5.62 -6.28 12.42
C ASP A 179 -7.04 -5.86 12.79
N GLY A 180 -7.97 -6.19 11.93
CA GLY A 180 -9.40 -5.86 12.03
C GLY A 180 -10.02 -5.51 10.69
N GLY A 181 -11.32 -5.30 10.69
CA GLY A 181 -12.07 -4.81 9.54
C GLY A 181 -11.77 -3.32 9.32
N VAL A 182 -11.69 -2.89 8.06
CA VAL A 182 -11.61 -1.47 7.71
C VAL A 182 -13.01 -0.96 7.35
N LYS A 183 -13.40 0.17 7.89
CA LYS A 183 -14.70 0.81 7.66
C LYS A 183 -14.96 0.98 6.17
N SER A 184 -16.13 0.50 5.70
CA SER A 184 -16.60 0.76 4.35
C SER A 184 -17.30 2.12 4.30
N LEU A 185 -17.01 2.91 3.27
CA LEU A 185 -17.72 4.18 3.05
C LEU A 185 -19.18 3.96 2.60
N ASP A 186 -19.51 2.76 2.11
CA ASP A 186 -20.85 2.37 1.68
C ASP A 186 -21.69 1.70 2.79
N SER A 187 -21.14 1.55 4.00
CA SER A 187 -21.89 1.02 5.13
C SER A 187 -22.88 2.08 5.64
N ASP A 188 -24.19 1.72 5.64
CA ASP A 188 -25.22 2.53 6.26
C ASP A 188 -24.80 2.94 7.67
N ALA A 189 -24.79 4.24 7.95
CA ALA A 189 -24.34 4.83 9.21
C ALA A 189 -25.19 4.43 10.44
N ASN A 190 -26.22 3.59 10.24
CA ASN A 190 -27.18 3.20 11.26
C ASN A 190 -27.02 1.77 11.80
N VAL A 191 -26.03 1.00 11.33
CA VAL A 191 -25.73 -0.31 11.92
C VAL A 191 -24.55 -0.13 12.87
N GLU A 192 -24.74 -0.41 14.17
CA GLU A 192 -23.62 -0.61 15.10
C GLU A 192 -22.81 -1.83 14.59
N ALA A 193 -21.92 -1.53 13.64
CA ALA A 193 -20.95 -2.53 13.21
C ALA A 193 -19.91 -2.71 14.34
N PRO A 194 -19.33 -3.91 14.49
CA PRO A 194 -18.20 -4.08 15.38
C PRO A 194 -17.13 -3.01 15.04
N GLU A 195 -16.42 -2.53 16.04
CA GLU A 195 -15.40 -1.50 15.83
C GLU A 195 -14.52 -1.85 14.64
N THR A 196 -14.47 -0.95 13.70
CA THR A 196 -13.63 -1.07 12.49
C THR A 196 -12.59 0.04 12.49
N LEU A 197 -11.45 -0.23 11.87
CA LEU A 197 -10.43 0.79 11.65
C LEU A 197 -10.97 1.86 10.70
N ASP A 198 -10.76 3.12 11.07
CA ASP A 198 -10.96 4.23 10.15
C ASP A 198 -9.78 4.30 9.16
N PRO A 199 -10.02 4.32 7.83
CA PRO A 199 -8.95 4.44 6.85
C PRO A 199 -8.07 5.69 7.03
N ASP A 200 -8.61 6.78 7.57
CA ASP A 200 -7.87 8.02 7.78
C ASP A 200 -6.86 7.89 8.95
N ASP A 201 -7.16 7.09 9.96
CA ASP A 201 -6.24 6.78 11.05
C ASP A 201 -5.09 5.88 10.56
N ILE A 202 -5.39 4.93 9.67
CA ILE A 202 -4.36 4.13 9.00
C ILE A 202 -3.46 5.02 8.13
N ALA A 203 -4.05 5.97 7.40
CA ALA A 203 -3.30 6.92 6.58
C ALA A 203 -2.43 7.85 7.43
N THR A 204 -2.90 8.25 8.61
CA THR A 204 -2.12 9.01 9.59
C THR A 204 -0.89 8.23 10.05
N THR A 205 -1.05 6.93 10.33
CA THR A 205 0.06 6.04 10.68
C THR A 205 1.07 5.92 9.54
N ALA A 206 0.60 5.77 8.29
CA ALA A 206 1.49 5.71 7.12
C ALA A 206 2.29 7.02 6.94
N TYR A 207 1.64 8.17 7.07
CA TYR A 207 2.33 9.45 7.01
C TYR A 207 3.39 9.57 8.14
N PHE A 208 3.03 9.25 9.38
CA PHE A 208 3.97 9.26 10.52
C PHE A 208 5.21 8.40 10.23
N LEU A 209 5.04 7.19 9.71
CA LEU A 209 6.17 6.33 9.34
C LEU A 209 7.07 7.00 8.30
N SER A 210 6.51 7.67 7.30
CA SER A 210 7.29 8.35 6.28
C SER A 210 8.15 9.51 6.80
N GLN A 211 7.79 10.07 7.98
CA GLN A 211 8.45 11.23 8.60
C GLN A 211 9.42 10.86 9.73
N GLN A 212 9.53 9.60 10.09
CA GLN A 212 10.39 9.19 11.21
C GLN A 212 11.86 9.55 10.97
N PRO A 213 12.57 10.03 11.99
CA PRO A 213 14.00 10.27 11.91
C PRO A 213 14.76 8.93 11.80
N ARG A 214 15.89 8.93 11.09
CA ARG A 214 16.70 7.72 10.83
C ARG A 214 17.16 6.99 12.10
N SER A 215 17.28 7.69 13.20
CA SER A 215 17.70 7.14 14.48
C SER A 215 16.64 6.26 15.16
N ALA A 216 15.37 6.31 14.65
CA ALA A 216 14.24 5.61 15.28
C ALA A 216 13.21 5.14 14.22
N TRP A 217 13.68 4.49 13.17
CA TRP A 217 12.79 3.90 12.16
C TRP A 217 12.08 2.66 12.67
N SER A 218 10.76 2.61 12.51
CA SER A 218 9.94 1.43 12.77
C SER A 218 9.87 0.58 11.51
N PHE A 219 10.10 -0.73 11.66
CA PHE A 219 9.90 -1.67 10.56
C PHE A 219 8.44 -2.10 10.45
N GLU A 220 7.84 -2.52 11.54
CA GLU A 220 6.49 -3.10 11.57
C GLU A 220 5.66 -2.41 12.63
N VAL A 221 4.47 -2.00 12.26
CA VAL A 221 3.49 -1.36 13.14
C VAL A 221 2.17 -2.10 13.01
N ASP A 222 1.62 -2.51 14.14
CA ASP A 222 0.33 -3.15 14.23
C ASP A 222 -0.74 -2.10 14.55
N VAL A 223 -1.80 -2.04 13.75
CA VAL A 223 -2.95 -1.16 13.96
C VAL A 223 -4.23 -1.97 14.02
N ARG A 224 -5.04 -1.70 15.05
CA ARG A 224 -6.28 -2.43 15.30
C ARG A 224 -7.31 -1.56 16.01
N PRO A 225 -8.62 -1.85 15.92
CA PRO A 225 -9.61 -1.24 16.79
C PRO A 225 -9.32 -1.56 18.25
N SER A 226 -9.70 -0.64 19.17
CA SER A 226 -9.40 -0.79 20.61
C SER A 226 -10.02 -2.05 21.24
N GLN A 227 -11.10 -2.56 20.67
CA GLN A 227 -11.84 -3.74 21.14
C GLN A 227 -11.55 -5.02 20.33
N GLU A 228 -10.62 -4.98 19.36
CA GLU A 228 -10.24 -6.18 18.62
C GLU A 228 -9.56 -7.19 19.54
N SER A 229 -10.02 -8.44 19.50
CA SER A 229 -9.45 -9.52 20.34
C SER A 229 -8.08 -9.97 19.82
N TRP A 230 -7.20 -10.24 20.77
CA TRP A 230 -5.84 -10.73 20.47
C TRP A 230 -5.80 -12.21 20.07
#